data_bb05240be95645640df1a1aa13bd3316
#
_entry.id   bb05240be95645640df1a1aa13bd3316
#
_cell.length_a   1.000
_cell.length_b   1.000
_cell.length_c   1.000
_cell.angle_alpha   90.00
_cell.angle_beta   90.00
_cell.angle_gamma   90.00
#
_symmetry.space_group_name_H-M   'P 1'
#
loop_
_entity.id
_entity.type
_entity.pdbx_description
1 polymer ?
#
loop_
_entity_poly.entity_id
_entity_poly.type
_entity_poly.pdbx_seq_one_letter_code
_entity_poly.pdbx_strand_id
1 'polypeptide(L)' 'MTGKKHQKPKEFIVMNSQLEYFSGMMYGGQLVWCSDYNEAKPLDDEAKFETIKRMCYGEELVLDYIS' A
#
# COMPACT_ATOMS: atom_id res chain seq x y z
N MET A 1 -26.56 -6.88 15.70
CA MET A 1 -26.41 -6.93 15.30
C MET A 1 -26.06 -6.81 14.61
N THR A 2 -25.83 -6.72 14.53
CA THR A 2 -25.47 -6.77 13.99
C THR A 2 -25.06 -6.57 13.13
N GLY A 3 -24.90 -6.36 12.81
CA GLY A 3 -24.62 -6.35 12.03
C GLY A 3 -23.93 -5.82 11.43
N LYS A 4 -23.34 -5.56 11.49
CA LYS A 4 -22.61 -5.22 10.90
C LYS A 4 -21.83 -5.41 10.28
N LYS A 5 -21.56 -5.50 10.19
CA LYS A 5 -20.87 -5.67 9.65
C LYS A 5 -20.00 -6.17 9.00
N HIS A 6 -20.11 -6.46 8.69
CA HIS A 6 -19.08 -7.23 8.00
C HIS A 6 -18.66 -6.62 6.71
N GLN A 7 -18.38 -5.40 6.74
CA GLN A 7 -17.79 -4.77 5.61
C GLN A 7 -16.32 -5.12 5.56
N LYS A 8 -15.88 -5.60 4.42
CA LYS A 8 -14.46 -5.77 4.22
C LYS A 8 -13.79 -4.40 4.20
N PRO A 9 -12.62 -4.27 4.83
CA PRO A 9 -11.89 -3.01 4.71
C PRO A 9 -11.54 -2.78 3.24
N LYS A 10 -11.50 -1.52 2.86
CA LYS A 10 -11.10 -1.17 1.52
C LYS A 10 -9.62 -1.45 1.35
N GLU A 11 -9.30 -2.13 0.28
CA GLU A 11 -7.92 -2.42 -0.03
C GLU A 11 -7.39 -1.38 -1.01
N PHE A 12 -6.12 -1.09 -0.88
CA PHE A 12 -5.49 -0.12 -1.76
C PHE A 12 -4.06 -0.54 -2.06
N ILE A 13 -3.57 -0.09 -3.21
CA ILE A 13 -2.20 -0.32 -3.63
C ILE A 13 -1.48 1.01 -3.55
N VAL A 14 -0.24 0.99 -3.03
CA VAL A 14 0.55 2.19 -2.89
C VAL A 14 1.48 2.33 -4.09
N MET A 15 1.45 3.50 -4.71
CA MET A 15 2.33 3.81 -5.84
C MET A 15 3.26 4.96 -5.46
N ASN A 16 4.48 4.91 -5.97
CA ASN A 16 5.41 6.00 -5.78
C ASN A 16 5.39 6.94 -7.00
N SER A 17 6.22 7.97 -6.96
CA SER A 17 6.23 8.97 -8.02
C SER A 17 6.77 8.43 -9.33
N GLN A 18 7.40 7.27 -9.31
CA GLN A 18 7.92 6.65 -10.53
C GLN A 18 6.96 5.62 -11.08
N LEU A 19 5.73 5.60 -10.58
CA LEU A 19 4.67 4.71 -11.03
C LEU A 19 5.00 3.24 -10.75
N GLU A 20 5.72 3.01 -9.67
CA GLU A 20 5.99 1.67 -9.19
C GLU A 20 5.09 1.36 -8.02
N TYR A 21 4.80 0.07 -7.83
CA TYR A 21 3.88 -0.38 -6.80
C TYR A 21 4.62 -1.02 -5.64
N PHE A 22 4.08 -0.86 -4.44
CA PHE A 22 4.64 -1.50 -3.27
C PHE A 22 4.41 -3.01 -3.36
N SER A 23 5.48 -3.78 -3.28
CA SER A 23 5.40 -5.23 -3.43
C SER A 23 5.09 -5.96 -2.14
N GLY A 24 5.09 -5.25 -1.02
CA GLY A 24 4.87 -5.89 0.27
C GLY A 24 6.13 -6.45 0.89
N MET A 25 7.27 -6.22 0.28
CA MET A 25 8.53 -6.79 0.75
C MET A 25 9.48 -5.68 1.17
N MET A 26 10.40 -6.05 2.05
CA MET A 26 11.46 -5.15 2.48
C MET A 26 12.78 -5.89 2.32
N TYR A 27 13.77 -5.16 1.89
CA TYR A 27 15.09 -5.73 1.68
C TYR A 27 16.11 -4.74 2.18
N GLY A 28 16.94 -5.19 3.13
CA GLY A 28 17.98 -4.32 3.67
C GLY A 28 17.43 -3.07 4.33
N GLY A 29 16.23 -3.16 4.92
CA GLY A 29 15.61 -2.02 5.55
C GLY A 29 14.92 -1.07 4.59
N GLN A 30 14.85 -1.43 3.32
CA GLN A 30 14.21 -0.58 2.31
C GLN A 30 13.02 -1.30 1.70
N LEU A 31 12.04 -0.52 1.31
CA LEU A 31 10.86 -1.05 0.65
C LEU A 31 11.22 -1.49 -0.77
N VAL A 32 10.60 -2.58 -1.20
CA VAL A 32 10.80 -3.09 -2.54
C VAL A 32 9.61 -2.66 -3.39
N TRP A 33 9.89 -2.01 -4.51
CA TRP A 33 8.87 -1.54 -5.44
C TRP A 33 8.91 -2.41 -6.69
N CYS A 34 7.76 -2.59 -7.31
CA CYS A 34 7.67 -3.40 -8.53
C CYS A 34 6.90 -2.63 -9.59
N SER A 35 7.16 -2.95 -10.83
CA SER A 35 6.47 -2.31 -11.93
C SER A 35 5.30 -3.15 -12.45
N ASP A 36 5.12 -4.36 -11.92
CA ASP A 36 4.06 -5.25 -12.35
C ASP A 36 2.90 -5.14 -11.37
N TYR A 37 1.76 -4.65 -11.86
CA TYR A 37 0.58 -4.49 -11.01
C TYR A 37 0.18 -5.80 -10.35
N ASN A 38 0.40 -6.92 -11.02
CA ASN A 38 0.03 -8.21 -10.46
C ASN A 38 0.88 -8.62 -9.28
N GLU A 39 2.03 -7.99 -9.12
CA GLU A 39 2.89 -8.27 -7.97
C GLU A 39 2.75 -7.24 -6.87
N ALA A 40 1.86 -6.28 -7.06
CA ALA A 40 1.60 -5.28 -6.03
C ALA A 40 0.92 -5.93 -4.84
N LYS A 41 1.27 -5.48 -3.66
CA LYS A 41 0.70 -6.00 -2.42
C LYS A 41 -0.38 -5.06 -1.93
N PRO A 42 -1.65 -5.45 -1.96
CA PRO A 42 -2.70 -4.59 -1.42
C PRO A 42 -2.57 -4.45 0.10
N LEU A 43 -2.90 -3.29 0.58
CA LEU A 43 -2.94 -3.01 1.99
C LEU A 43 -4.38 -2.73 2.39
N ASP A 44 -4.72 -3.07 3.62
CA ASP A 44 -6.06 -2.84 4.13
C ASP A 44 -6.06 -2.01 5.40
N ASP A 45 -4.91 -1.45 5.76
CA ASP A 45 -4.75 -0.73 7.03
C ASP A 45 -4.00 0.55 6.75
N GLU A 46 -4.64 1.68 7.05
CA GLU A 46 -4.01 2.97 6.82
C GLU A 46 -2.78 3.18 7.69
N ALA A 47 -2.70 2.48 8.82
CA ALA A 47 -1.51 2.59 9.65
C ALA A 47 -0.30 2.04 8.92
N LYS A 48 -0.49 0.99 8.12
CA LYS A 48 0.59 0.46 7.32
C LYS A 48 1.04 1.47 6.27
N PHE A 49 0.09 2.17 5.68
CA PHE A 49 0.43 3.20 4.70
C PHE A 49 1.23 4.32 5.37
N GLU A 50 0.85 4.72 6.57
CA GLU A 50 1.58 5.76 7.27
C GLU A 50 3.01 5.34 7.55
N THR A 51 3.21 4.07 7.88
CA THR A 51 4.56 3.56 8.09
C THR A 51 5.38 3.65 6.82
N ILE A 52 4.77 3.25 5.68
CA ILE A 52 5.45 3.33 4.40
C ILE A 52 5.79 4.77 4.07
N LYS A 53 4.86 5.67 4.34
CA LYS A 53 5.04 7.08 4.05
C LYS A 53 6.22 7.65 4.82
N ARG A 54 6.39 7.23 6.07
CA ARG A 54 7.53 7.69 6.86
C ARG A 54 8.83 7.17 6.30
N MET A 55 8.83 5.94 5.82
CA MET A 55 10.05 5.36 5.26
C MET A 55 10.43 6.00 3.94
N CYS A 56 9.46 6.58 3.25
CA CYS A 56 9.68 7.22 1.96
C CYS A 56 9.62 8.74 2.12
N TYR A 57 10.31 9.23 3.09
CA TYR A 57 10.30 10.65 3.41
C TYR A 57 10.67 11.49 2.19
N GLY A 58 9.81 12.44 1.88
CA GLY A 58 10.05 13.32 0.75
C GLY A 58 9.52 12.81 -0.57
N GLU A 59 8.95 11.63 -0.59
CA GLU A 59 8.42 11.05 -1.81
C GLU A 59 6.91 11.16 -1.82
N GLU A 60 6.35 11.49 -2.98
CA GLU A 60 4.90 11.52 -3.13
C GLU A 60 4.38 10.10 -3.35
N LEU A 61 3.45 9.71 -2.51
CA LEU A 61 2.83 8.39 -2.62
C LEU A 61 1.36 8.56 -2.95
N VAL A 62 0.86 7.67 -3.77
CA VAL A 62 -0.53 7.70 -4.22
C VAL A 62 -1.19 6.39 -3.82
N LEU A 63 -2.43 6.49 -3.35
CA LEU A 63 -3.22 5.32 -3.02
C LEU A 63 -4.16 5.02 -4.17
N ASP A 64 -4.16 3.76 -4.61
CA ASP A 64 -5.06 3.30 -5.64
C ASP A 64 -6.00 2.29 -5.01
N TYR A 65 -7.23 2.71 -4.75
CA TYR A 65 -8.19 1.84 -4.09
C TYR A 65 -8.72 0.81 -5.08
N ILE A 66 -8.71 -0.44 -4.64
CA ILE A 66 -9.10 -1.53 -5.52
C ILE A 66 -10.60 -1.65 -5.60
N SER A 67 -11.29 -1.31 -4.55
CA SER A 67 -12.74 -1.39 -4.60
C SER A 67 -13.38 -0.57 -3.53
#